data_129a4bb322a27b0a73c666e4f054988d
#
_entry.id   129a4bb322a27b0a73c666e4f054988d
#
_cell.length_a   1.000
_cell.length_b   1.000
_cell.length_c   1.000
_cell.angle_alpha   90.00
_cell.angle_beta   90.00
_cell.angle_gamma   90.00
#
_symmetry.space_group_name_H-M   'P 1'
#
loop_
_entity.id
_entity.type
_entity.pdbx_description
1 polymer ?
#
loop_
_entity_poly.entity_id
_entity_poly.type
_entity_poly.pdbx_seq_one_letter_code
_entity_poly.pdbx_strand_id
1 'polypeptide(L)'
;MSEVKRKLATILAADCVGFSKHMETQEEKTLLSLKDCRDIIDPVINKFSGRIFHTAGDSIIAEFDSPVRATNAAIEFQNVIKERNSLEQTNPKLNWRVGIHLDDIIIEGDNVYGNGVNIA
;
A
#
# COMPACT_ATOMS: atom_id res chain seq x y z
N MET A 1 -11.24 7.82 28.11
CA MET A 1 -11.91 6.66 27.45
C MET A 1 -11.85 6.88 25.95
N SER A 2 -11.28 5.90 25.23
CA SER A 2 -11.18 6.03 23.79
C SER A 2 -12.55 5.84 23.14
N GLU A 3 -12.86 6.67 22.15
CA GLU A 3 -14.07 6.51 21.38
C GLU A 3 -13.89 5.40 20.35
N VAL A 4 -14.89 4.53 20.25
CA VAL A 4 -14.98 3.52 19.21
C VAL A 4 -15.95 4.02 18.17
N LYS A 5 -15.48 4.13 16.94
CA LYS A 5 -16.30 4.59 15.81
C LYS A 5 -16.42 3.50 14.77
N ARG A 6 -17.59 3.41 14.15
CA ARG A 6 -17.82 2.57 12.98
C ARG A 6 -17.99 3.46 11.76
N LYS A 7 -17.40 3.05 10.64
CA LYS A 7 -17.63 3.72 9.37
C LYS A 7 -17.41 2.78 8.20
N LEU A 8 -18.09 3.07 7.11
CA LEU A 8 -17.85 2.41 5.84
C LEU A 8 -16.63 3.08 5.20
N ALA A 9 -15.62 2.30 4.92
CA ALA A 9 -14.37 2.82 4.39
C ALA A 9 -13.88 2.00 3.21
N THR A 10 -13.10 2.65 2.35
CA THR A 10 -12.40 1.99 1.27
C THR A 10 -10.99 1.65 1.76
N ILE A 11 -10.65 0.37 1.72
CA ILE A 11 -9.35 -0.13 2.14
C ILE A 11 -8.55 -0.51 0.90
N LEU A 12 -7.34 0.02 0.81
CA LEU A 12 -6.37 -0.38 -0.20
C LEU A 12 -5.28 -1.18 0.50
N ALA A 13 -5.01 -2.37 -0.01
CA ALA A 13 -3.88 -3.17 0.44
C ALA A 13 -2.95 -3.44 -0.73
N ALA A 14 -1.67 -3.25 -0.51
CA ALA A 14 -0.65 -3.48 -1.52
C ALA A 14 0.47 -4.34 -0.96
N ASP A 15 0.99 -5.24 -1.77
CA ASP A 15 2.18 -6.00 -1.44
C ASP A 15 3.02 -6.24 -2.69
N CYS A 16 4.26 -6.62 -2.47
CA CYS A 16 5.22 -6.86 -3.54
C CYS A 16 5.22 -8.34 -3.95
N VAL A 17 5.05 -8.60 -5.23
CA VAL A 17 5.10 -9.96 -5.76
C VAL A 17 6.49 -10.55 -5.59
N GLY A 18 6.58 -11.72 -4.95
CA GLY A 18 7.84 -12.43 -4.78
C GLY A 18 8.86 -11.74 -3.89
N PHE A 19 8.42 -10.94 -2.93
CA PHE A 19 9.30 -10.18 -2.05
C PHE A 19 10.29 -11.08 -1.29
N SER A 20 9.80 -12.19 -0.73
CA SER A 20 10.66 -13.13 0.02
C SER A 20 11.79 -13.68 -0.84
N LYS A 21 11.52 -13.98 -2.10
CA LYS A 21 12.52 -14.48 -3.03
C LYS A 21 13.57 -13.42 -3.34
N HIS A 22 13.15 -12.18 -3.55
CA HIS A 22 14.09 -11.06 -3.74
C HIS A 22 14.96 -10.86 -2.49
N MET A 23 14.38 -10.98 -1.31
CA MET A 23 15.11 -10.85 -0.04
C MET A 23 16.13 -11.95 0.12
N GLU A 24 15.81 -13.19 -0.29
CA GLU A 24 16.77 -14.32 -0.20
C GLU A 24 17.99 -14.14 -1.11
N THR A 25 17.79 -13.55 -2.28
CA THR A 25 18.84 -13.44 -3.29
C THR A 25 19.59 -12.12 -3.26
N GLN A 26 18.95 -11.02 -2.87
CA GLN A 26 19.49 -9.68 -2.96
C GLN A 26 18.93 -8.79 -1.84
N GLU A 27 19.17 -9.16 -0.58
CA GLU A 27 18.53 -8.47 0.56
C GLU A 27 18.74 -6.96 0.55
N GLU A 28 19.98 -6.48 0.48
CA GLU A 28 20.26 -5.04 0.55
C GLU A 28 19.66 -4.27 -0.62
N LYS A 29 19.80 -4.79 -1.83
CA LYS A 29 19.24 -4.15 -3.03
C LYS A 29 17.71 -4.15 -3.00
N THR A 30 17.11 -5.21 -2.47
CA THR A 30 15.66 -5.32 -2.33
C THR A 30 15.12 -4.28 -1.35
N LEU A 31 15.80 -4.10 -0.22
CA LEU A 31 15.39 -3.08 0.76
C LEU A 31 15.52 -1.67 0.19
N LEU A 32 16.56 -1.39 -0.59
CA LEU A 32 16.69 -0.10 -1.26
C LEU A 32 15.58 0.11 -2.31
N SER A 33 15.28 -0.92 -3.09
CA SER A 33 14.17 -0.85 -4.06
C SER A 33 12.82 -0.69 -3.37
N LEU A 34 12.62 -1.35 -2.25
CA LEU A 34 11.40 -1.18 -1.45
C LEU A 34 11.26 0.27 -0.98
N LYS A 35 12.34 0.85 -0.47
CA LYS A 35 12.34 2.25 -0.05
C LYS A 35 12.01 3.18 -1.20
N ASP A 36 12.61 2.96 -2.37
CA ASP A 36 12.30 3.77 -3.56
C ASP A 36 10.82 3.68 -3.94
N CYS A 37 10.26 2.48 -3.92
CA CYS A 37 8.84 2.29 -4.19
C CYS A 37 7.96 2.99 -3.14
N ARG A 38 8.32 2.92 -1.87
CA ARG A 38 7.59 3.61 -0.80
C ARG A 38 7.67 5.13 -0.96
N ASP A 39 8.78 5.65 -1.43
CA ASP A 39 8.94 7.08 -1.73
C ASP A 39 8.03 7.53 -2.90
N ILE A 40 7.56 6.60 -3.71
CA ILE A 40 6.55 6.84 -4.75
C ILE A 40 5.13 6.64 -4.18
N ILE A 41 4.90 5.53 -3.52
CA ILE A 41 3.57 5.11 -3.07
C ILE A 41 3.00 6.06 -2.00
N ASP A 42 3.77 6.34 -0.97
CA ASP A 42 3.28 7.10 0.17
C ASP A 42 2.80 8.51 -0.19
N PRO A 43 3.57 9.29 -0.99
CA PRO A 43 3.08 10.61 -1.42
C PRO A 43 1.84 10.55 -2.30
N VAL A 44 1.72 9.54 -3.14
CA VAL A 44 0.53 9.38 -4.01
C VAL A 44 -0.70 9.07 -3.16
N ILE A 45 -0.58 8.17 -2.17
CA ILE A 45 -1.69 7.89 -1.25
C ILE A 45 -2.14 9.18 -0.56
N ASN A 46 -1.21 9.98 -0.05
CA ASN A 46 -1.52 11.26 0.58
C ASN A 46 -2.18 12.24 -0.40
N LYS A 47 -1.73 12.28 -1.64
CA LYS A 47 -2.28 13.15 -2.68
C LYS A 47 -3.78 12.90 -2.90
N PHE A 48 -4.21 11.65 -2.80
CA PHE A 48 -5.62 11.27 -2.95
C PHE A 48 -6.36 11.18 -1.62
N SER A 49 -5.83 11.82 -0.59
CA SER A 49 -6.42 11.89 0.74
C SER A 49 -6.56 10.53 1.43
N GLY A 50 -5.67 9.60 1.09
CA GLY A 50 -5.58 8.33 1.76
C GLY A 50 -4.72 8.44 3.02
N ARG A 51 -4.89 7.48 3.91
CA ARG A 51 -4.13 7.39 5.15
C ARG A 51 -3.57 5.99 5.30
N ILE A 52 -2.24 5.87 5.34
CA ILE A 52 -1.58 4.61 5.64
C ILE A 52 -1.66 4.38 7.14
N PHE A 53 -2.22 3.26 7.56
CA PHE A 53 -2.34 2.94 8.99
C PHE A 53 -1.62 1.67 9.39
N HIS A 54 -1.10 0.92 8.42
CA HIS A 54 -0.32 -0.29 8.71
C HIS A 54 0.71 -0.53 7.63
N THR A 55 1.93 -0.85 8.05
CA THR A 55 2.99 -1.33 7.17
C THR A 55 3.74 -2.45 7.86
N ALA A 56 4.07 -3.49 7.11
CA ALA A 56 4.87 -4.61 7.63
C ALA A 56 5.64 -5.20 6.45
N GLY A 57 6.97 -5.04 6.46
CA GLY A 57 7.80 -5.45 5.33
C GLY A 57 7.35 -4.74 4.06
N ASP A 58 6.89 -5.52 3.07
CA ASP A 58 6.37 -4.99 1.82
C ASP A 58 4.86 -4.69 1.84
N SER A 59 4.19 -5.02 2.94
CA SER A 59 2.73 -4.85 3.04
C SER A 59 2.35 -3.44 3.44
N ILE A 60 1.40 -2.85 2.72
CA ILE A 60 0.88 -1.50 2.98
C ILE A 60 -0.63 -1.59 3.03
N ILE A 61 -1.23 -1.04 4.08
CA ILE A 61 -2.69 -0.94 4.19
C ILE A 61 -3.04 0.52 4.43
N ALA A 62 -3.93 1.05 3.60
CA ALA A 62 -4.36 2.44 3.66
C ALA A 62 -5.87 2.54 3.56
N GLU A 63 -6.40 3.61 4.13
CA GLU A 63 -7.82 3.94 4.09
C GLU A 63 -8.04 5.15 3.20
N PHE A 64 -9.13 5.12 2.42
CA PHE A 64 -9.56 6.24 1.58
C PHE A 64 -11.03 6.55 1.84
N ASP A 65 -11.43 7.78 1.54
CA ASP A 65 -12.82 8.21 1.68
C ASP A 65 -13.73 7.64 0.59
N SER A 66 -13.16 7.23 -0.54
CA SER A 66 -13.97 6.68 -1.63
C SER A 66 -13.20 5.67 -2.47
N PRO A 67 -13.91 4.71 -3.11
CA PRO A 67 -13.29 3.79 -4.05
C PRO A 67 -12.62 4.48 -5.24
N VAL A 68 -13.18 5.60 -5.69
CA VAL A 68 -12.62 6.37 -6.81
C VAL A 68 -11.25 6.90 -6.46
N ARG A 69 -11.09 7.50 -5.27
CA ARG A 69 -9.80 8.03 -4.82
C ARG A 69 -8.78 6.91 -4.66
N ALA A 70 -9.16 5.80 -4.06
CA ALA A 70 -8.28 4.65 -3.90
C ALA A 70 -7.82 4.09 -5.25
N THR A 71 -8.74 3.97 -6.20
CA THR A 71 -8.43 3.47 -7.54
C THR A 71 -7.49 4.41 -8.28
N ASN A 72 -7.74 5.71 -8.22
CA ASN A 72 -6.87 6.70 -8.87
C ASN A 72 -5.47 6.70 -8.27
N ALA A 73 -5.36 6.58 -6.94
CA ALA A 73 -4.07 6.46 -6.28
C ALA A 73 -3.31 5.22 -6.76
N ALA A 74 -3.98 4.07 -6.81
CA ALA A 74 -3.38 2.81 -7.25
C ALA A 74 -2.88 2.92 -8.69
N ILE A 75 -3.69 3.47 -9.59
CA ILE A 75 -3.30 3.64 -10.99
C ILE A 75 -2.08 4.54 -11.10
N GLU A 76 -2.07 5.66 -10.38
CA GLU A 76 -0.95 6.60 -10.45
C GLU A 76 0.35 5.98 -9.94
N PHE A 77 0.36 5.39 -8.74
CA PHE A 77 1.62 4.83 -8.24
C PHE A 77 2.07 3.60 -9.02
N GLN A 78 1.14 2.79 -9.55
CA GLN A 78 1.51 1.66 -10.40
C GLN A 78 2.17 2.13 -11.70
N ASN A 79 1.69 3.22 -12.30
CA ASN A 79 2.29 3.77 -13.51
C ASN A 79 3.70 4.33 -13.24
N VAL A 80 3.89 5.02 -12.13
CA VAL A 80 5.22 5.56 -11.77
C VAL A 80 6.20 4.43 -11.47
N ILE A 81 5.75 3.40 -10.76
CA ILE A 81 6.59 2.22 -10.48
C ILE A 81 6.96 1.50 -11.77
N LYS A 82 6.03 1.40 -12.71
CA LYS A 82 6.29 0.79 -14.01
C LYS A 82 7.39 1.55 -14.76
N GLU A 83 7.35 2.88 -14.74
CA GLU A 83 8.40 3.70 -15.33
C GLU A 83 9.75 3.47 -14.65
N ARG A 84 9.76 3.46 -13.31
CA ARG A 84 10.97 3.16 -12.55
C ARG A 84 11.54 1.80 -12.94
N ASN A 85 10.70 0.79 -13.03
CA ASN A 85 11.11 -0.57 -13.34
C ASN A 85 11.56 -0.75 -14.81
N SER A 86 11.28 0.20 -15.67
CA SER A 86 11.74 0.18 -17.05
C SER A 86 13.19 0.60 -17.22
N LEU A 87 13.79 1.18 -16.20
CA LEU A 87 15.19 1.61 -16.24
C LEU A 87 16.10 0.39 -16.09
N GLU A 88 17.13 0.32 -16.92
CA GLU A 88 18.06 -0.83 -16.94
C GLU A 88 18.77 -1.07 -15.62
N GLN A 89 19.13 0.00 -14.92
CA GLN A 89 19.83 -0.09 -13.65
C GLN A 89 18.94 -0.48 -12.47
N THR A 90 17.64 -0.50 -12.66
CA THR A 90 16.72 -0.87 -11.59
C THR A 90 16.84 -2.36 -11.28
N ASN A 91 17.25 -2.70 -10.05
CA ASN A 91 17.41 -4.08 -9.62
C ASN A 91 17.31 -4.20 -8.09
N PRO A 92 16.39 -5.04 -7.55
CA PRO A 92 15.37 -5.76 -8.31
C PRO A 92 14.22 -4.86 -8.75
N LYS A 93 13.52 -5.30 -9.78
CA LYS A 93 12.28 -4.66 -10.23
C LYS A 93 11.14 -5.21 -9.41
N LEU A 94 10.58 -4.40 -8.53
CA LEU A 94 9.50 -4.83 -7.65
C LEU A 94 8.16 -4.55 -8.31
N ASN A 95 7.34 -5.58 -8.46
CA ASN A 95 6.00 -5.49 -8.99
C ASN A 95 5.00 -5.58 -7.84
N TRP A 96 3.98 -4.72 -7.85
CA TRP A 96 3.05 -4.58 -6.75
C TRP A 96 1.67 -5.13 -7.10
N ARG A 97 1.08 -5.85 -6.16
CA ARG A 97 -0.33 -6.23 -6.21
C ARG A 97 -1.11 -5.26 -5.36
N VAL A 98 -2.27 -4.85 -5.86
CA VAL A 98 -3.14 -3.93 -5.14
C VAL A 98 -4.55 -4.51 -5.10
N GLY A 99 -5.10 -4.60 -3.90
CA GLY A 99 -6.50 -4.95 -3.69
C GLY A 99 -7.23 -3.76 -3.09
N ILE A 100 -8.44 -3.50 -3.56
CA ILE A 100 -9.30 -2.44 -3.03
C ILE A 100 -10.60 -3.07 -2.57
N HIS A 101 -10.99 -2.78 -1.34
CA HIS A 101 -12.15 -3.38 -0.71
C HIS A 101 -12.94 -2.33 0.07
N LEU A 102 -14.26 -2.39 -0.04
CA LEU A 102 -15.16 -1.52 0.72
C LEU A 102 -15.65 -2.31 1.93
N ASP A 103 -15.45 -1.79 3.12
CA ASP A 103 -15.80 -2.50 4.34
C ASP A 103 -16.28 -1.56 5.45
N ASP A 104 -17.04 -2.13 6.35
CA ASP A 104 -17.44 -1.48 7.59
C ASP A 104 -16.34 -1.71 8.61
N ILE A 105 -15.65 -0.66 8.99
CA ILE A 105 -14.50 -0.74 9.89
C ILE A 105 -14.81 -0.12 11.25
N ILE A 106 -14.08 -0.59 12.25
CA ILE A 106 -14.12 -0.06 13.61
C ILE A 106 -12.82 0.68 13.84
N ILE A 107 -12.93 1.93 14.27
CA ILE A 107 -11.76 2.76 14.57
C ILE A 107 -11.72 2.99 16.09
N GLU A 108 -10.61 2.64 16.71
CA GLU A 108 -10.33 2.90 18.11
C GLU A 108 -8.96 3.55 18.23
N GLY A 109 -8.95 4.88 18.48
CA GLY A 109 -7.72 5.64 18.43
C GLY A 109 -7.09 5.55 17.03
N ASP A 110 -5.86 5.02 16.96
CA ASP A 110 -5.14 4.82 15.71
C ASP A 110 -5.31 3.40 15.15
N ASN A 111 -6.04 2.53 15.85
CA ASN A 111 -6.26 1.15 15.43
C ASN A 111 -7.48 1.04 14.51
N VAL A 112 -7.37 0.20 13.49
CA VAL A 112 -8.43 -0.03 12.51
C VAL A 112 -8.69 -1.53 12.42
N TYR A 113 -9.95 -1.93 12.59
CA TYR A 113 -10.38 -3.32 12.57
C TYR A 113 -11.51 -3.51 11.55
N GLY A 114 -11.50 -4.63 10.85
CA GLY A 114 -12.56 -4.99 9.92
C GLY A 114 -12.13 -6.10 8.97
N ASN A 115 -13.09 -6.73 8.32
CA ASN A 115 -12.80 -7.80 7.36
C ASN A 115 -11.98 -7.30 6.17
N GLY A 116 -12.24 -6.09 5.68
CA GLY A 116 -11.51 -5.52 4.56
C GLY A 116 -10.03 -5.37 4.84
N VAL A 117 -9.66 -5.11 6.10
CA VAL A 117 -8.27 -5.00 6.52
C VAL A 117 -7.54 -6.34 6.36
N ASN A 118 -8.25 -7.45 6.58
CA ASN A 118 -7.68 -8.80 6.49
C ASN A 118 -7.74 -9.38 5.08
N ILE A 119 -8.73 -9.00 4.30
CA ILE A 119 -8.99 -9.57 2.97
C ILE A 119 -8.22 -8.81 1.88
N ALA A 120 -8.19 -7.51 1.98
CA ALA A 120 -7.52 -6.66 1.02
C ALA A 120 -6.00 -6.72 1.16
#